data_1c9821844f3a008fc15186a34482258c
#
_entry.id   1c9821844f3a008fc15186a34482258c
#
_cell.length_a   1.000
_cell.length_b   1.000
_cell.length_c   1.000
_cell.angle_alpha   90.00
_cell.angle_beta   90.00
_cell.angle_gamma   90.00
#
_symmetry.space_group_name_H-M   'P 1'
#
loop_
_entity.id
_entity.type
_entity.pdbx_description
1 polymer ?
#
loop_
_entity_poly.entity_id
_entity_poly.type
_entity_poly.pdbx_seq_one_letter_code
_entity_poly.pdbx_strand_id
1 'polypeptide(L)'
;MIIRMFEYGFKKAKEISRNSEEETVIYIPKQLVIFIEENKNIKNELKMKLIFPDKQEVNYIVPVLKCWEYDDKRIIEEKMYPLLPLQIFKLRYKMESIKRSIDNDKSKLTKAILEAKEMAEIVAKEGKELYDKGEIDGEDLHRILLAIGNLFEYLNKKYGDNEKLNEEVASMTKTLYDPVVEEKGIETGENKRALKDAVNFLKLGVNEEIVAQGTGLSIDIIRELKKEIMN
;
A
#
# COMPACT_ATOMS: atom_id res chain seq x y z
N MET A 1 -15.50 -3.53 21.76
CA MET A 1 -14.32 -3.44 20.85
C MET A 1 -13.09 -4.06 21.50
N ILE A 2 -12.64 -3.64 22.68
CA ILE A 2 -11.40 -4.10 23.31
C ILE A 2 -11.33 -5.63 23.50
N ILE A 3 -12.44 -6.28 23.86
CA ILE A 3 -12.53 -7.75 23.97
C ILE A 3 -12.15 -8.42 22.64
N ARG A 4 -12.72 -7.96 21.52
CA ARG A 4 -12.36 -8.50 20.18
C ARG A 4 -10.89 -8.29 19.84
N MET A 5 -10.31 -7.17 20.23
CA MET A 5 -8.88 -6.92 20.03
C MET A 5 -8.04 -7.92 20.81
N PHE A 6 -8.43 -8.21 22.06
CA PHE A 6 -7.78 -9.24 22.87
C PHE A 6 -7.90 -10.63 22.22
N GLU A 7 -9.10 -11.01 21.77
CA GLU A 7 -9.35 -12.28 21.09
C GLU A 7 -8.49 -12.45 19.84
N TYR A 8 -8.40 -11.40 18.99
CA TYR A 8 -7.54 -11.42 17.79
C TYR A 8 -6.07 -11.50 18.15
N GLY A 9 -5.62 -10.73 19.13
CA GLY A 9 -4.25 -10.78 19.61
C GLY A 9 -3.88 -12.13 20.19
N PHE A 10 -4.76 -12.72 20.97
CA PHE A 10 -4.55 -14.05 21.54
C PHE A 10 -4.57 -15.16 20.48
N LYS A 11 -5.49 -15.08 19.48
CA LYS A 11 -5.49 -16.00 18.34
C LYS A 11 -4.16 -15.95 17.59
N LYS A 12 -3.67 -14.75 17.29
CA LYS A 12 -2.37 -14.59 16.62
C LYS A 12 -1.19 -15.05 17.48
N ALA A 13 -1.25 -14.77 18.77
CA ALA A 13 -0.25 -15.20 19.72
C ALA A 13 -0.11 -16.72 19.79
N LYS A 14 -1.21 -17.47 19.67
CA LYS A 14 -1.19 -18.96 19.60
C LYS A 14 -0.41 -19.47 18.39
N GLU A 15 -0.49 -18.79 17.25
CA GLU A 15 0.21 -19.19 16.02
C GLU A 15 1.75 -19.06 16.17
N ILE A 16 2.21 -18.15 17.03
CA ILE A 16 3.62 -17.86 17.27
C ILE A 16 4.10 -18.32 18.65
N SER A 17 3.25 -19.07 19.38
CA SER A 17 3.60 -19.59 20.73
C SER A 17 4.75 -20.57 20.65
N ARG A 18 5.55 -20.59 21.73
CA ARG A 18 6.60 -21.60 21.93
C ARG A 18 6.17 -22.52 23.04
N ASN A 19 6.14 -23.80 22.74
CA ASN A 19 5.83 -24.85 23.71
C ASN A 19 7.12 -25.56 24.10
N SER A 20 7.37 -25.67 25.39
CA SER A 20 8.38 -26.58 25.97
C SER A 20 7.68 -27.66 26.80
N GLU A 21 8.42 -28.65 27.29
CA GLU A 21 7.86 -29.68 28.15
C GLU A 21 7.38 -29.11 29.51
N GLU A 22 7.95 -27.98 29.93
CA GLU A 22 7.67 -27.38 31.25
C GLU A 22 6.63 -26.25 31.18
N GLU A 23 6.61 -25.47 30.08
CA GLU A 23 5.73 -24.31 29.96
C GLU A 23 5.37 -23.95 28.51
N THR A 24 4.23 -23.26 28.37
CA THR A 24 3.82 -22.63 27.10
C THR A 24 3.94 -21.11 27.22
N VAL A 25 4.78 -20.50 26.39
CA VAL A 25 4.97 -19.04 26.37
C VAL A 25 4.18 -18.43 25.21
N ILE A 26 3.32 -17.47 25.53
CA ILE A 26 2.44 -16.80 24.58
C ILE A 26 2.84 -15.31 24.46
N TYR A 27 3.26 -14.90 23.27
CA TYR A 27 3.63 -13.52 22.98
C TYR A 27 2.46 -12.79 22.32
N ILE A 28 1.79 -11.91 23.05
CA ILE A 28 0.71 -11.08 22.48
C ILE A 28 1.35 -10.02 21.56
N PRO A 29 1.00 -10.00 20.25
CA PRO A 29 1.55 -9.03 19.33
C PRO A 29 1.09 -7.60 19.66
N LYS A 30 1.88 -6.60 19.23
CA LYS A 30 1.45 -5.20 19.30
C LYS A 30 0.21 -5.04 18.43
N GLN A 31 -0.77 -4.31 18.95
CA GLN A 31 -2.02 -4.04 18.27
C GLN A 31 -2.30 -2.55 18.24
N LEU A 32 -2.97 -2.10 17.20
CA LEU A 32 -3.40 -0.71 17.01
C LEU A 32 -4.83 -0.73 16.48
N VAL A 33 -5.68 0.14 17.00
CA VAL A 33 -7.01 0.38 16.44
C VAL A 33 -6.98 1.69 15.66
N ILE A 34 -7.38 1.64 14.40
CA ILE A 34 -7.44 2.81 13.53
C ILE A 34 -8.90 3.20 13.35
N PHE A 35 -9.25 4.41 13.76
CA PHE A 35 -10.56 5.00 13.48
C PHE A 35 -10.44 5.93 12.28
N ILE A 36 -11.28 5.69 11.28
CA ILE A 36 -11.29 6.44 10.02
C ILE A 36 -12.25 7.64 10.10
N GLU A 37 -13.37 7.48 10.81
CA GLU A 37 -14.40 8.51 10.92
C GLU A 37 -14.25 9.32 12.20
N GLU A 38 -14.35 10.64 12.08
CA GLU A 38 -14.28 11.55 13.23
C GLU A 38 -15.40 11.27 14.23
N ASN A 39 -14.99 11.04 15.48
CA ASN A 39 -15.88 10.92 16.62
C ASN A 39 -15.16 11.43 17.88
N LYS A 40 -15.66 12.55 18.42
CA LYS A 40 -15.07 13.22 19.58
C LYS A 40 -15.06 12.38 20.86
N ASN A 41 -15.89 11.33 20.93
CA ASN A 41 -15.97 10.43 22.08
C ASN A 41 -14.90 9.32 22.09
N ILE A 42 -14.11 9.20 21.02
CA ILE A 42 -13.09 8.19 20.92
C ILE A 42 -11.87 8.59 21.75
N LYS A 43 -11.48 7.72 22.68
CA LYS A 43 -10.29 7.90 23.52
C LYS A 43 -9.03 7.53 22.72
N ASN A 44 -7.86 7.96 23.20
CA ASN A 44 -6.57 7.64 22.57
C ASN A 44 -6.12 6.20 22.83
N GLU A 45 -6.78 5.51 23.73
CA GLU A 45 -6.49 4.12 24.06
C GLU A 45 -7.75 3.38 24.50
N LEU A 46 -7.79 2.09 24.22
CA LEU A 46 -8.78 1.16 24.75
C LEU A 46 -8.13 0.41 25.91
N LYS A 47 -8.84 0.29 27.02
CA LYS A 47 -8.34 -0.35 28.24
C LYS A 47 -9.26 -1.48 28.67
N MET A 48 -8.65 -2.60 29.08
CA MET A 48 -9.32 -3.71 29.74
C MET A 48 -8.42 -4.23 30.85
N LYS A 49 -9.00 -4.62 31.96
CA LYS A 49 -8.30 -5.28 33.06
C LYS A 49 -8.72 -6.75 33.06
N LEU A 50 -7.75 -7.62 33.07
CA LEU A 50 -7.91 -9.06 33.28
C LEU A 50 -7.66 -9.34 34.77
N ILE A 51 -8.57 -10.04 35.43
CA ILE A 51 -8.45 -10.44 36.84
C ILE A 51 -8.47 -11.96 36.86
N PHE A 52 -7.39 -12.55 37.33
CA PHE A 52 -7.23 -14.00 37.42
C PHE A 52 -7.82 -14.54 38.76
N PRO A 53 -8.10 -15.85 38.87
CA PRO A 53 -8.67 -16.43 40.09
C PRO A 53 -7.82 -16.22 41.36
N ASP A 54 -6.51 -16.12 41.18
CA ASP A 54 -5.52 -15.81 42.25
C ASP A 54 -5.41 -14.33 42.58
N LYS A 55 -6.34 -13.50 42.01
CA LYS A 55 -6.39 -12.04 42.15
C LYS A 55 -5.26 -11.27 41.47
N GLN A 56 -4.41 -11.93 40.68
CA GLN A 56 -3.47 -11.22 39.82
C GLN A 56 -4.23 -10.38 38.80
N GLU A 57 -3.74 -9.15 38.55
CA GLU A 57 -4.38 -8.20 37.62
C GLU A 57 -3.40 -7.87 36.51
N VAL A 58 -3.87 -7.95 35.26
CA VAL A 58 -3.13 -7.51 34.07
C VAL A 58 -3.90 -6.46 33.31
N ASN A 59 -3.28 -5.30 33.10
CA ASN A 59 -3.85 -4.26 32.24
C ASN A 59 -3.51 -4.52 30.78
N TYR A 60 -4.54 -4.70 29.97
CA TYR A 60 -4.42 -4.80 28.52
C TYR A 60 -4.84 -3.47 27.89
N ILE A 61 -3.88 -2.82 27.21
CA ILE A 61 -4.05 -1.49 26.62
C ILE A 61 -3.74 -1.57 25.13
N VAL A 62 -4.66 -1.07 24.31
CA VAL A 62 -4.48 -0.97 22.86
C VAL A 62 -4.54 0.51 22.47
N PRO A 63 -3.47 1.06 21.88
CA PRO A 63 -3.47 2.44 21.38
C PRO A 63 -4.48 2.61 20.25
N VAL A 64 -4.97 3.84 20.12
CA VAL A 64 -5.93 4.25 19.11
C VAL A 64 -5.31 5.34 18.25
N LEU A 65 -5.30 5.11 16.93
CA LEU A 65 -4.96 6.12 15.94
C LEU A 65 -6.25 6.69 15.35
N LYS A 66 -6.35 8.00 15.31
CA LYS A 66 -7.48 8.74 14.78
C LYS A 66 -7.06 9.39 13.47
N CYS A 67 -7.47 8.83 12.32
CA CYS A 67 -7.00 9.28 11.00
C CYS A 67 -7.25 10.76 10.73
N TRP A 68 -8.28 11.35 11.33
CA TRP A 68 -8.59 12.78 11.13
C TRP A 68 -7.62 13.73 11.84
N GLU A 69 -6.79 13.25 12.79
CA GLU A 69 -5.77 14.05 13.48
C GLU A 69 -4.43 14.09 12.72
N TYR A 70 -4.32 13.34 11.60
CA TYR A 70 -3.12 13.23 10.79
C TYR A 70 -3.37 13.83 9.42
N ASP A 71 -2.56 14.78 8.99
CA ASP A 71 -2.48 15.22 7.60
C ASP A 71 -1.48 14.36 6.80
N ASP A 72 -1.38 14.60 5.50
CA ASP A 72 -0.46 13.94 4.59
C ASP A 72 1.00 14.09 5.03
N LYS A 73 1.41 15.31 5.41
CA LYS A 73 2.77 15.60 5.84
C LYS A 73 3.17 14.78 7.06
N ARG A 74 2.32 14.77 8.08
CA ARG A 74 2.57 14.01 9.29
C ARG A 74 2.61 12.50 9.04
N ILE A 75 1.76 12.00 8.15
CA ILE A 75 1.77 10.58 7.74
C ILE A 75 3.12 10.23 7.09
N ILE A 76 3.65 11.11 6.26
CA ILE A 76 4.94 10.92 5.60
C ILE A 76 6.10 11.02 6.61
N GLU A 77 6.11 12.03 7.45
CA GLU A 77 7.13 12.21 8.50
C GLU A 77 7.21 11.04 9.47
N GLU A 78 6.04 10.50 9.89
CA GLU A 78 5.96 9.36 10.79
C GLU A 78 6.05 8.00 10.05
N LYS A 79 6.30 7.99 8.73
CA LYS A 79 6.42 6.80 7.86
C LYS A 79 5.20 5.87 7.90
N MET A 80 4.01 6.45 8.06
CA MET A 80 2.74 5.70 8.08
C MET A 80 2.09 5.64 6.69
N TYR A 81 2.86 5.43 5.65
CA TYR A 81 2.47 5.49 4.24
C TYR A 81 1.17 4.76 3.85
N PRO A 82 0.86 3.55 4.41
CA PRO A 82 -0.41 2.88 4.12
C PRO A 82 -1.66 3.67 4.51
N LEU A 83 -1.52 4.74 5.32
CA LEU A 83 -2.64 5.60 5.72
C LEU A 83 -2.89 6.76 4.76
N LEU A 84 -1.99 7.02 3.81
CA LEU A 84 -2.14 8.11 2.83
C LEU A 84 -3.50 8.08 2.09
N PRO A 85 -3.99 6.94 1.57
CA PRO A 85 -5.29 6.90 0.89
C PRO A 85 -6.46 7.34 1.76
N LEU A 86 -6.36 7.20 3.08
CA LEU A 86 -7.42 7.56 4.01
C LEU A 86 -7.65 9.09 4.10
N GLN A 87 -6.74 9.91 3.56
CA GLN A 87 -6.95 11.35 3.45
C GLN A 87 -8.17 11.68 2.57
N ILE A 88 -8.39 10.93 1.50
CA ILE A 88 -9.57 11.05 0.64
C ILE A 88 -10.84 10.74 1.42
N PHE A 89 -10.79 9.76 2.32
CA PHE A 89 -11.95 9.32 3.10
C PHE A 89 -12.43 10.35 4.12
N LYS A 90 -11.58 11.29 4.56
CA LYS A 90 -11.99 12.41 5.43
C LYS A 90 -13.13 13.24 4.85
N LEU A 91 -13.20 13.35 3.51
CA LEU A 91 -14.26 14.09 2.83
C LEU A 91 -15.63 13.42 2.93
N ARG A 92 -15.68 12.15 3.30
CA ARG A 92 -16.93 11.41 3.50
C ARG A 92 -17.87 12.10 4.50
N TYR A 93 -17.33 12.57 5.64
CA TYR A 93 -18.15 13.25 6.65
C TYR A 93 -18.81 14.54 6.10
N LYS A 94 -18.04 15.34 5.36
CA LYS A 94 -18.54 16.53 4.66
C LYS A 94 -19.66 16.18 3.68
N MET A 95 -19.45 15.17 2.84
CA MET A 95 -20.44 14.70 1.87
C MET A 95 -21.71 14.16 2.54
N GLU A 96 -21.56 13.39 3.62
CA GLU A 96 -22.69 12.86 4.39
C GLU A 96 -23.49 13.98 5.03
N SER A 97 -22.84 15.02 5.59
CA SER A 97 -23.48 16.20 6.15
C SER A 97 -24.29 16.97 5.11
N ILE A 98 -23.72 17.19 3.92
CA ILE A 98 -24.42 17.85 2.81
C ILE A 98 -25.65 17.04 2.37
N LYS A 99 -25.51 15.72 2.24
CA LYS A 99 -26.58 14.82 1.81
C LYS A 99 -27.74 14.77 2.81
N ARG A 100 -27.46 14.92 4.10
CA ARG A 100 -28.48 14.95 5.17
C ARG A 100 -29.12 16.32 5.38
N SER A 101 -28.54 17.38 4.82
CA SER A 101 -29.12 18.72 4.92
C SER A 101 -30.46 18.81 4.18
N ILE A 102 -31.35 19.65 4.67
CA ILE A 102 -32.70 19.84 4.10
C ILE A 102 -32.63 20.25 2.62
N ASP A 103 -31.63 21.05 2.26
CA ASP A 103 -31.45 21.54 0.89
C ASP A 103 -30.89 20.51 -0.08
N ASN A 104 -30.32 19.40 0.41
CA ASN A 104 -29.65 18.35 -0.39
C ASN A 104 -28.97 18.92 -1.65
N ASP A 105 -28.10 19.92 -1.43
CA ASP A 105 -27.53 20.76 -2.49
C ASP A 105 -26.57 19.95 -3.37
N LYS A 106 -27.04 19.53 -4.54
CA LYS A 106 -26.26 18.76 -5.52
C LYS A 106 -24.98 19.50 -5.94
N SER A 107 -25.01 20.84 -6.03
CA SER A 107 -23.83 21.64 -6.38
C SER A 107 -22.73 21.49 -5.33
N LYS A 108 -23.08 21.52 -4.04
CA LYS A 108 -22.16 21.31 -2.94
C LYS A 108 -21.58 19.88 -2.92
N LEU A 109 -22.41 18.87 -3.24
CA LEU A 109 -21.95 17.50 -3.37
C LEU A 109 -20.97 17.34 -4.54
N THR A 110 -21.29 17.91 -5.70
CA THR A 110 -20.40 17.91 -6.86
C THR A 110 -19.05 18.55 -6.51
N LYS A 111 -19.08 19.71 -5.83
CA LYS A 111 -17.84 20.36 -5.38
C LYS A 111 -17.04 19.47 -4.42
N ALA A 112 -17.69 18.81 -3.47
CA ALA A 112 -17.01 17.91 -2.54
C ALA A 112 -16.41 16.66 -3.23
N ILE A 113 -17.04 16.17 -4.29
CA ILE A 113 -16.47 15.09 -5.12
C ILE A 113 -15.23 15.56 -5.90
N LEU A 114 -15.26 16.78 -6.44
CA LEU A 114 -14.09 17.36 -7.11
C LEU A 114 -12.93 17.57 -6.12
N GLU A 115 -13.22 18.03 -4.91
CA GLU A 115 -12.21 18.10 -3.82
C GLU A 115 -11.62 16.71 -3.50
N ALA A 116 -12.45 15.65 -3.53
CA ALA A 116 -11.97 14.29 -3.31
C ALA A 116 -11.07 13.80 -4.46
N LYS A 117 -11.38 14.20 -5.71
CA LYS A 117 -10.52 13.93 -6.86
C LYS A 117 -9.18 14.64 -6.73
N GLU A 118 -9.18 15.93 -6.42
CA GLU A 118 -7.95 16.70 -6.19
C GLU A 118 -7.09 16.08 -5.09
N MET A 119 -7.70 15.65 -3.99
CA MET A 119 -7.01 14.94 -2.91
C MET A 119 -6.44 13.60 -3.39
N ALA A 120 -7.18 12.85 -4.21
CA ALA A 120 -6.70 11.60 -4.80
C ALA A 120 -5.45 11.83 -5.67
N GLU A 121 -5.44 12.91 -6.46
CA GLU A 121 -4.30 13.28 -7.30
C GLU A 121 -3.06 13.67 -6.46
N ILE A 122 -3.26 14.44 -5.38
CA ILE A 122 -2.19 14.84 -4.46
C ILE A 122 -1.57 13.60 -3.82
N VAL A 123 -2.40 12.77 -3.18
CA VAL A 123 -1.93 11.57 -2.47
C VAL A 123 -1.27 10.55 -3.41
N ALA A 124 -1.76 10.43 -4.64
CA ALA A 124 -1.15 9.56 -5.64
C ALA A 124 0.24 10.05 -6.06
N LYS A 125 0.42 11.37 -6.23
CA LYS A 125 1.73 11.97 -6.51
C LYS A 125 2.70 11.80 -5.35
N GLU A 126 2.24 12.01 -4.12
CA GLU A 126 3.06 11.77 -2.92
C GLU A 126 3.52 10.31 -2.82
N GLY A 127 2.62 9.36 -3.07
CA GLY A 127 2.97 7.94 -3.14
C GLY A 127 4.05 7.67 -4.20
N LYS A 128 3.92 8.26 -5.39
CA LYS A 128 4.92 8.15 -6.45
C LYS A 128 6.27 8.76 -6.06
N GLU A 129 6.26 9.92 -5.40
CA GLU A 129 7.48 10.54 -4.90
C GLU A 129 8.20 9.69 -3.84
N LEU A 130 7.46 9.02 -2.95
CA LEU A 130 8.03 8.09 -1.98
C LEU A 130 8.70 6.90 -2.66
N TYR A 131 8.08 6.37 -3.70
CA TYR A 131 8.65 5.29 -4.53
C TYR A 131 9.92 5.76 -5.25
N ASP A 132 9.89 6.94 -5.89
CA ASP A 132 11.05 7.49 -6.60
C ASP A 132 12.25 7.78 -5.68
N LYS A 133 11.97 8.05 -4.40
CA LYS A 133 12.98 8.22 -3.34
C LYS A 133 13.46 6.88 -2.74
N GLY A 134 12.84 5.75 -3.11
CA GLY A 134 13.14 4.43 -2.54
C GLY A 134 12.65 4.22 -1.09
N GLU A 135 11.70 5.05 -0.62
CA GLU A 135 11.10 4.92 0.72
C GLU A 135 10.04 3.81 0.78
N ILE A 136 9.42 3.48 -0.36
CA ILE A 136 8.50 2.37 -0.54
C ILE A 136 8.86 1.60 -1.80
N ASP A 137 8.48 0.33 -1.87
CA ASP A 137 8.65 -0.48 -3.07
C ASP A 137 7.46 -0.36 -4.06
N GLY A 138 7.58 -1.03 -5.23
CA GLY A 138 6.54 -0.98 -6.27
C GLY A 138 5.23 -1.64 -5.82
N GLU A 139 5.30 -2.70 -5.01
CA GLU A 139 4.10 -3.36 -4.49
C GLU A 139 3.35 -2.46 -3.52
N ASP A 140 4.05 -1.75 -2.65
CA ASP A 140 3.46 -0.79 -1.73
C ASP A 140 2.84 0.39 -2.48
N LEU A 141 3.53 0.94 -3.49
CA LEU A 141 2.97 1.98 -4.35
C LEU A 141 1.69 1.50 -5.04
N HIS A 142 1.73 0.30 -5.63
CA HIS A 142 0.55 -0.28 -6.28
C HIS A 142 -0.64 -0.38 -5.33
N ARG A 143 -0.41 -0.86 -4.11
CA ARG A 143 -1.46 -0.98 -3.07
C ARG A 143 -2.03 0.39 -2.68
N ILE A 144 -1.19 1.41 -2.54
CA ILE A 144 -1.61 2.79 -2.26
C ILE A 144 -2.49 3.31 -3.40
N LEU A 145 -2.05 3.20 -4.65
CA LEU A 145 -2.80 3.67 -5.82
C LEU A 145 -4.13 2.93 -6.00
N LEU A 146 -4.15 1.62 -5.78
CA LEU A 146 -5.37 0.82 -5.81
C LEU A 146 -6.35 1.26 -4.71
N ALA A 147 -5.86 1.52 -3.50
CA ALA A 147 -6.69 2.00 -2.40
C ALA A 147 -7.28 3.39 -2.69
N ILE A 148 -6.51 4.30 -3.31
CA ILE A 148 -6.97 5.62 -3.76
C ILE A 148 -8.13 5.47 -4.74
N GLY A 149 -7.96 4.64 -5.79
CA GLY A 149 -8.99 4.40 -6.80
C GLY A 149 -10.29 3.85 -6.17
N ASN A 150 -10.17 2.83 -5.35
CA ASN A 150 -11.31 2.17 -4.68
C ASN A 150 -12.05 3.13 -3.73
N LEU A 151 -11.32 3.92 -2.95
CA LEU A 151 -11.94 4.89 -2.04
C LEU A 151 -12.64 6.02 -2.77
N PHE A 152 -12.03 6.54 -3.85
CA PHE A 152 -12.65 7.56 -4.68
C PHE A 152 -13.91 7.02 -5.36
N GLU A 153 -13.84 5.85 -5.99
CA GLU A 153 -15.00 5.20 -6.62
C GLU A 153 -16.15 5.01 -5.62
N TYR A 154 -15.85 4.55 -4.40
CA TYR A 154 -16.84 4.41 -3.34
C TYR A 154 -17.52 5.75 -3.00
N LEU A 155 -16.75 6.83 -2.84
CA LEU A 155 -17.29 8.15 -2.52
C LEU A 155 -18.12 8.71 -3.68
N ASN A 156 -17.60 8.61 -4.90
CA ASN A 156 -18.28 9.11 -6.08
C ASN A 156 -19.60 8.35 -6.33
N LYS A 157 -19.59 7.02 -6.25
CA LYS A 157 -20.78 6.17 -6.40
C LYS A 157 -21.86 6.48 -5.36
N LYS A 158 -21.45 6.79 -4.14
CA LYS A 158 -22.37 7.07 -3.04
C LYS A 158 -22.93 8.49 -3.03
N TYR A 159 -22.18 9.47 -3.53
CA TYR A 159 -22.50 10.90 -3.37
C TYR A 159 -22.56 11.68 -4.67
N GLY A 160 -21.87 11.27 -5.72
CA GLY A 160 -21.73 12.02 -6.98
C GLY A 160 -22.34 11.35 -8.20
N ASP A 161 -22.18 10.04 -8.33
CA ASP A 161 -22.64 9.22 -9.47
C ASP A 161 -22.14 9.73 -10.84
N ASN A 162 -20.85 10.09 -10.91
CA ASN A 162 -20.20 10.59 -12.13
C ASN A 162 -19.14 9.59 -12.61
N GLU A 163 -19.50 8.73 -13.58
CA GLU A 163 -18.63 7.67 -14.08
C GLU A 163 -17.35 8.20 -14.73
N LYS A 164 -17.43 9.34 -15.42
CA LYS A 164 -16.25 9.98 -16.03
C LYS A 164 -15.15 10.32 -15.02
N LEU A 165 -15.53 10.77 -13.82
CA LEU A 165 -14.56 11.05 -12.76
C LEU A 165 -13.90 9.77 -12.22
N ASN A 166 -14.61 8.66 -12.19
CA ASN A 166 -14.03 7.37 -11.83
C ASN A 166 -12.98 6.93 -12.85
N GLU A 167 -13.30 7.06 -14.15
CA GLU A 167 -12.37 6.75 -15.23
C GLU A 167 -11.13 7.63 -15.20
N GLU A 168 -11.29 8.92 -14.92
CA GLU A 168 -10.18 9.86 -14.80
C GLU A 168 -9.22 9.47 -13.65
N VAL A 169 -9.74 9.15 -12.46
CA VAL A 169 -8.92 8.74 -11.32
C VAL A 169 -8.28 7.38 -11.58
N ALA A 170 -9.02 6.42 -12.13
CA ALA A 170 -8.48 5.11 -12.46
C ALA A 170 -7.36 5.20 -13.52
N SER A 171 -7.53 6.04 -14.54
CA SER A 171 -6.51 6.29 -15.55
C SER A 171 -5.27 6.95 -14.95
N MET A 172 -5.45 7.94 -14.08
CA MET A 172 -4.36 8.64 -13.40
C MET A 172 -3.55 7.69 -12.54
N THR A 173 -4.18 6.88 -11.68
CA THR A 173 -3.48 5.92 -10.82
C THR A 173 -2.70 4.89 -11.63
N LYS A 174 -3.29 4.38 -12.71
CA LYS A 174 -2.64 3.43 -13.63
C LYS A 174 -1.45 4.04 -14.38
N THR A 175 -1.53 5.32 -14.74
CA THR A 175 -0.44 6.02 -15.43
C THR A 175 0.77 6.25 -14.51
N LEU A 176 0.52 6.45 -13.21
CA LEU A 176 1.61 6.66 -12.23
C LEU A 176 2.42 5.39 -11.96
N TYR A 177 1.77 4.24 -11.97
CA TYR A 177 2.42 2.95 -11.80
C TYR A 177 1.56 1.82 -12.33
N ASP A 178 2.14 1.00 -13.20
CA ASP A 178 1.54 -0.25 -13.69
C ASP A 178 2.57 -1.39 -13.48
N PRO A 179 2.31 -2.34 -12.57
CA PRO A 179 3.24 -3.43 -12.28
C PRO A 179 3.58 -4.26 -13.51
N VAL A 180 2.63 -4.40 -14.45
CA VAL A 180 2.87 -5.16 -15.70
C VAL A 180 3.87 -4.43 -16.61
N VAL A 181 3.84 -3.10 -16.63
CA VAL A 181 4.79 -2.28 -17.40
C VAL A 181 6.16 -2.32 -16.76
N GLU A 182 6.22 -2.27 -15.42
CA GLU A 182 7.49 -2.37 -14.69
C GLU A 182 8.14 -3.73 -14.89
N GLU A 183 7.40 -4.83 -14.71
CA GLU A 183 7.91 -6.20 -14.93
C GLU A 183 8.46 -6.39 -16.34
N LYS A 184 7.71 -5.95 -17.36
CA LYS A 184 8.20 -5.96 -18.76
C LYS A 184 9.42 -5.06 -18.97
N GLY A 185 9.47 -3.92 -18.26
CA GLY A 185 10.62 -3.02 -18.32
C GLY A 185 11.87 -3.65 -17.73
N ILE A 186 11.76 -4.34 -16.60
CA ILE A 186 12.84 -5.08 -15.94
C ILE A 186 13.30 -6.22 -16.85
N GLU A 187 12.40 -7.07 -17.34
CA GLU A 187 12.71 -8.18 -18.26
C GLU A 187 13.43 -7.68 -19.52
N THR A 188 12.93 -6.58 -20.12
CA THR A 188 13.57 -5.96 -21.28
C THR A 188 14.96 -5.42 -20.94
N GLY A 189 15.13 -4.81 -19.75
CA GLY A 189 16.40 -4.30 -19.27
C GLY A 189 17.42 -5.39 -19.03
N GLU A 190 17.02 -6.49 -18.38
CA GLU A 190 17.85 -7.66 -18.14
C GLU A 190 18.29 -8.33 -19.44
N ASN A 191 17.37 -8.52 -20.39
CA ASN A 191 17.68 -9.05 -21.71
C ASN A 191 18.67 -8.17 -22.48
N LYS A 192 18.52 -6.85 -22.48
CA LYS A 192 19.47 -5.92 -23.11
C LYS A 192 20.84 -5.98 -22.45
N ARG A 193 20.90 -6.10 -21.14
CA ARG A 193 22.16 -6.25 -20.39
C ARG A 193 22.83 -7.58 -20.74
N ALA A 194 22.09 -8.68 -20.71
CA ALA A 194 22.59 -10.00 -21.06
C ALA A 194 23.18 -10.06 -22.50
N LEU A 195 22.49 -9.44 -23.46
CA LEU A 195 23.00 -9.31 -24.84
C LEU A 195 24.31 -8.50 -24.93
N LYS A 196 24.37 -7.36 -24.21
CA LYS A 196 25.58 -6.53 -24.16
C LYS A 196 26.76 -7.27 -23.52
N ASP A 197 26.51 -7.96 -22.42
CA ASP A 197 27.54 -8.74 -21.72
C ASP A 197 28.01 -9.92 -22.59
N ALA A 198 27.10 -10.61 -23.30
CA ALA A 198 27.44 -11.65 -24.25
C ALA A 198 28.37 -11.14 -25.38
N VAL A 199 28.04 -9.99 -25.99
CA VAL A 199 28.88 -9.35 -27.00
C VAL A 199 30.29 -9.03 -26.46
N ASN A 200 30.38 -8.53 -25.25
CA ASN A 200 31.65 -8.20 -24.61
C ASN A 200 32.48 -9.48 -24.36
N PHE A 201 31.90 -10.54 -23.84
CA PHE A 201 32.59 -11.81 -23.60
C PHE A 201 33.02 -12.47 -24.90
N LEU A 202 32.21 -12.44 -25.94
CA LEU A 202 32.56 -12.97 -27.26
C LEU A 202 33.75 -12.22 -27.88
N LYS A 203 33.80 -10.87 -27.74
CA LYS A 203 34.94 -10.05 -28.19
C LYS A 203 36.22 -10.35 -27.42
N LEU A 204 36.12 -10.79 -26.17
CA LEU A 204 37.24 -11.24 -25.34
C LEU A 204 37.67 -12.69 -25.64
N GLY A 205 36.99 -13.36 -26.57
CA GLY A 205 37.32 -14.73 -26.96
C GLY A 205 36.82 -15.82 -26.01
N VAL A 206 35.84 -15.50 -25.15
CA VAL A 206 35.24 -16.47 -24.23
C VAL A 206 34.44 -17.51 -25.03
N ASN A 207 34.49 -18.77 -24.59
CA ASN A 207 33.76 -19.88 -25.23
C ASN A 207 32.24 -19.64 -25.20
N GLU A 208 31.53 -19.95 -26.30
CA GLU A 208 30.10 -19.73 -26.50
C GLU A 208 29.25 -20.37 -25.40
N GLU A 209 29.61 -21.59 -24.95
CA GLU A 209 28.88 -22.31 -23.92
C GLU A 209 29.01 -21.61 -22.55
N ILE A 210 30.20 -21.08 -22.25
CA ILE A 210 30.46 -20.31 -21.03
C ILE A 210 29.69 -18.99 -21.08
N VAL A 211 29.67 -18.31 -22.24
CA VAL A 211 28.89 -17.06 -22.41
C VAL A 211 27.41 -17.33 -22.26
N ALA A 212 26.86 -18.38 -22.86
CA ALA A 212 25.45 -18.76 -22.69
C ALA A 212 25.11 -19.04 -21.24
N GLN A 213 25.96 -19.78 -20.52
CA GLN A 213 25.74 -20.11 -19.13
C GLN A 213 25.84 -18.86 -18.20
N GLY A 214 26.79 -17.97 -18.50
CA GLY A 214 27.01 -16.75 -17.68
C GLY A 214 25.98 -15.63 -17.89
N THR A 215 25.37 -15.58 -19.09
CA THR A 215 24.38 -14.55 -19.45
C THR A 215 22.91 -15.03 -19.38
N GLY A 216 22.70 -16.36 -19.29
CA GLY A 216 21.36 -16.95 -19.31
C GLY A 216 20.71 -16.96 -20.73
N LEU A 217 21.42 -16.49 -21.76
CA LEU A 217 20.92 -16.50 -23.14
C LEU A 217 21.06 -17.90 -23.75
N SER A 218 20.17 -18.24 -24.69
CA SER A 218 20.27 -19.50 -25.42
C SER A 218 21.54 -19.56 -26.28
N ILE A 219 22.08 -20.74 -26.47
CA ILE A 219 23.29 -20.96 -27.28
C ILE A 219 23.11 -20.50 -28.73
N ASP A 220 21.88 -20.56 -29.25
CA ASP A 220 21.55 -20.11 -30.60
C ASP A 220 21.68 -18.59 -30.74
N ILE A 221 21.20 -17.83 -29.75
CA ILE A 221 21.39 -16.37 -29.69
C ILE A 221 22.88 -16.03 -29.62
N ILE A 222 23.65 -16.73 -28.80
CA ILE A 222 25.11 -16.51 -28.70
C ILE A 222 25.82 -16.75 -30.03
N ARG A 223 25.45 -17.80 -30.79
CA ARG A 223 26.00 -18.09 -32.11
C ARG A 223 25.65 -17.05 -33.17
N GLU A 224 24.42 -16.50 -33.11
CA GLU A 224 24.02 -15.39 -33.98
C GLU A 224 24.83 -14.12 -33.69
N LEU A 225 24.96 -13.75 -32.43
CA LEU A 225 25.76 -12.59 -32.01
C LEU A 225 27.22 -12.72 -32.42
N LYS A 226 27.79 -13.94 -32.33
CA LYS A 226 29.17 -14.18 -32.77
C LYS A 226 29.34 -13.98 -34.27
N LYS A 227 28.38 -14.43 -35.09
CA LYS A 227 28.41 -14.20 -36.53
C LYS A 227 28.35 -12.71 -36.88
N GLU A 228 27.53 -11.94 -36.17
CA GLU A 228 27.42 -10.49 -36.38
C GLU A 228 28.72 -9.73 -36.00
N ILE A 229 29.43 -10.19 -34.96
CA ILE A 229 30.69 -9.57 -34.50
C ILE A 229 31.86 -9.90 -35.45
N MET A 230 31.81 -11.05 -36.14
CA MET A 230 32.90 -11.53 -37.03
C MET A 230 32.74 -11.05 -38.46
N ASN A 231 31.60 -10.45 -38.85
CA ASN A 231 31.37 -9.81 -40.14
C ASN A 231 31.63 -8.30 -40.07
#